data_f44da3685bad919f99af3d7136a8c5bc
#
_entry.id   f44da3685bad919f99af3d7136a8c5bc
#
_cell.length_a   1.000
_cell.length_b   1.000
_cell.length_c   1.000
_cell.angle_alpha   90.00
_cell.angle_beta   90.00
_cell.angle_gamma   90.00
#
_symmetry.space_group_name_H-M   'P 1'
#
loop_
_entity.id
_entity.type
_entity.pdbx_description
1 polymer ?
#
loop_
_entity_poly.entity_id
_entity_poly.type
_entity_poly.pdbx_seq_one_letter_code
_entity_poly.pdbx_strand_id
1 'polypeptide(L)'
;MTRIWYHVRDLDAARAFYRDRLGFTETYVDDEGGWAKLERGEMRIAIAEGEPQEDGGVAAIDVDDVKAEAERLRAEAVNVGTVLELHEEVRVLDVFDPDGNRIQLVQELTTA
;
A
#
# COMPACT_ATOMS: atom_id res chain seq x y z
N MET A 1 11.35 0.46 14.38
CA MET A 1 10.24 0.63 13.46
C MET A 1 10.59 0.04 12.10
N THR A 2 9.69 -0.78 11.57
CA THR A 2 9.93 -1.46 10.31
C THR A 2 9.63 -0.55 9.13
N ARG A 3 10.55 -0.46 8.20
CA ARG A 3 10.35 0.28 6.96
C ARG A 3 10.43 -0.69 5.80
N ILE A 4 9.46 -0.60 4.89
CA ILE A 4 9.39 -1.44 3.71
C ILE A 4 9.78 -0.60 2.49
N TRP A 5 10.63 -1.17 1.63
CA TRP A 5 11.07 -0.54 0.37
C TRP A 5 10.41 -1.24 -0.78
N TYR A 6 9.79 -0.47 -1.66
CA TYR A 6 9.30 -0.98 -2.93
C TYR A 6 10.11 -0.37 -4.06
N HIS A 7 10.40 -1.17 -5.07
CA HIS A 7 11.00 -0.66 -6.30
C HIS A 7 9.90 -0.42 -7.32
N VAL A 8 9.95 0.73 -7.98
CA VAL A 8 8.93 1.16 -8.94
C VAL A 8 9.62 1.65 -10.21
N ARG A 9 8.99 1.42 -11.36
CA ARG A 9 9.60 1.81 -12.63
C ARG A 9 9.52 3.30 -12.89
N ASP A 10 8.46 3.94 -12.42
CA ASP A 10 8.20 5.38 -12.60
C ASP A 10 7.86 5.98 -11.25
N LEU A 11 8.81 6.73 -10.70
CA LEU A 11 8.65 7.31 -9.37
C LEU A 11 7.47 8.28 -9.30
N ASP A 12 7.29 9.13 -10.31
CA ASP A 12 6.21 10.12 -10.29
C ASP A 12 4.84 9.45 -10.33
N ALA A 13 4.68 8.43 -11.17
CA ALA A 13 3.44 7.67 -11.24
C ALA A 13 3.17 6.92 -9.92
N ALA A 14 4.20 6.35 -9.32
CA ALA A 14 4.07 5.65 -8.04
C ALA A 14 3.71 6.61 -6.92
N ARG A 15 4.34 7.77 -6.86
CA ARG A 15 4.02 8.80 -5.86
C ARG A 15 2.55 9.18 -5.94
N ALA A 16 2.05 9.42 -7.16
CA ALA A 16 0.64 9.76 -7.36
C ALA A 16 -0.28 8.62 -6.91
N PHE A 17 0.06 7.39 -7.24
CA PHE A 17 -0.73 6.22 -6.83
C PHE A 17 -0.83 6.12 -5.30
N TYR A 18 0.29 6.12 -4.60
CA TYR A 18 0.28 5.96 -3.15
C TYR A 18 -0.41 7.14 -2.45
N ARG A 19 -0.22 8.35 -2.93
CA ARG A 19 -0.88 9.53 -2.36
C ARG A 19 -2.37 9.57 -2.67
N ASP A 20 -2.75 9.41 -3.94
CA ASP A 20 -4.12 9.68 -4.39
C ASP A 20 -5.04 8.46 -4.25
N ARG A 21 -4.53 7.24 -4.38
CA ARG A 21 -5.31 6.01 -4.29
C ARG A 21 -5.27 5.39 -2.90
N LEU A 22 -4.11 5.40 -2.26
CA LEU A 22 -3.92 4.75 -0.97
C LEU A 22 -3.83 5.71 0.22
N GLY A 23 -3.87 7.02 -0.02
CA GLY A 23 -3.93 8.00 1.05
C GLY A 23 -2.64 8.18 1.86
N PHE A 24 -1.50 7.84 1.27
CA PHE A 24 -0.22 8.10 1.92
C PHE A 24 0.13 9.58 1.87
N THR A 25 0.86 10.04 2.87
CA THR A 25 1.45 11.38 2.91
C THR A 25 2.92 11.28 2.58
N GLU A 26 3.41 12.10 1.66
CA GLU A 26 4.83 12.16 1.36
C GLU A 26 5.55 12.93 2.46
N THR A 27 6.54 12.29 3.08
CA THR A 27 7.35 12.92 4.14
C THR A 27 8.70 13.37 3.63
N TYR A 28 9.16 12.83 2.51
CA TYR A 28 10.43 13.21 1.90
C TYR A 28 10.45 12.75 0.45
N VAL A 29 10.98 13.58 -0.43
CA VAL A 29 11.16 13.24 -1.84
C VAL A 29 12.55 13.67 -2.26
N ASP A 30 13.30 12.74 -2.85
CA ASP A 30 14.62 13.01 -3.43
C ASP A 30 14.54 12.75 -4.93
N ASP A 31 14.33 13.81 -5.71
CA ASP A 31 14.19 13.69 -7.16
C ASP A 31 15.49 13.24 -7.82
N GLU A 32 16.63 13.68 -7.34
CA GLU A 32 17.92 13.29 -7.89
C GLU A 32 18.27 11.86 -7.56
N GLY A 33 17.97 11.43 -6.33
CA GLY A 33 18.20 10.06 -5.89
C GLY A 33 17.15 9.08 -6.38
N GLY A 34 16.01 9.57 -6.85
CA GLY A 34 14.96 8.72 -7.38
C GLY A 34 14.21 7.93 -6.32
N TRP A 35 13.91 8.54 -5.17
CA TRP A 35 13.18 7.85 -4.10
C TRP A 35 12.35 8.81 -3.24
N ALA A 36 11.41 8.25 -2.51
CA ALA A 36 10.53 9.02 -1.64
C ALA A 36 10.14 8.22 -0.40
N LYS A 37 9.85 8.92 0.68
CA LYS A 37 9.31 8.34 1.92
C LYS A 37 7.85 8.71 2.04
N LEU A 38 7.03 7.74 2.42
CA LEU A 38 5.58 7.90 2.51
C LEU A 38 5.07 7.30 3.82
N GLU A 39 4.03 7.89 4.38
CA GLU A 39 3.42 7.41 5.62
C GLU A 39 1.91 7.37 5.50
N ARG A 40 1.30 6.34 6.09
CA ARG A 40 -0.14 6.28 6.35
C ARG A 40 -0.35 5.60 7.70
N GLY A 41 -0.94 6.32 8.66
CA GLY A 41 -1.07 5.82 10.02
C GLY A 41 0.30 5.55 10.62
N GLU A 42 0.51 4.35 11.11
CA GLU A 42 1.81 3.95 11.66
C GLU A 42 2.74 3.31 10.63
N MET A 43 2.23 3.07 9.43
CA MET A 43 3.04 2.42 8.40
C MET A 43 3.89 3.45 7.64
N ARG A 44 5.16 3.13 7.53
CA ARG A 44 6.13 3.90 6.76
C ARG A 44 6.69 3.03 5.65
N ILE A 45 6.70 3.56 4.45
CA ILE A 45 7.30 2.89 3.31
C ILE A 45 8.23 3.85 2.60
N ALA A 46 9.11 3.28 1.79
CA ALA A 46 9.93 4.05 0.85
C ALA A 46 9.74 3.43 -0.53
N ILE A 47 9.67 4.29 -1.54
CA ILE A 47 9.63 3.84 -2.94
C ILE A 47 10.85 4.40 -3.64
N ALA A 48 11.48 3.57 -4.47
CA ALA A 48 12.69 3.95 -5.20
C ALA A 48 12.60 3.45 -6.64
N GLU A 49 13.11 4.23 -7.58
CA GLU A 49 13.12 3.78 -8.98
C GLU A 49 14.02 2.57 -9.16
N GLY A 50 13.51 1.58 -9.87
CA GLY A 50 14.23 0.34 -10.14
C GLY A 50 13.25 -0.73 -10.60
N GLU A 51 13.79 -1.91 -10.91
CA GLU A 51 12.95 -3.05 -11.27
C GLU A 51 12.23 -3.60 -10.04
N PRO A 52 10.91 -3.78 -10.10
CA PRO A 52 10.16 -4.36 -8.98
C PRO A 52 10.68 -5.75 -8.63
N GLN A 53 10.71 -6.05 -7.34
CA GLN A 53 11.19 -7.33 -6.83
C GLN A 53 10.03 -8.13 -6.28
N GLU A 54 9.94 -9.41 -6.68
CA GLU A 54 8.88 -10.30 -6.20
C GLU A 54 8.95 -10.54 -4.71
N ASP A 55 10.15 -10.51 -4.15
CA ASP A 55 10.40 -10.76 -2.73
C ASP A 55 10.40 -9.49 -1.88
N GLY A 56 9.93 -8.38 -2.43
CA GLY A 56 9.77 -7.16 -1.66
C GLY A 56 8.84 -7.39 -0.48
N GLY A 57 9.05 -6.66 0.60
CA GLY A 57 8.19 -6.78 1.77
C GLY A 57 6.75 -6.38 1.46
N VAL A 58 5.84 -6.65 2.40
CA VAL A 58 4.45 -6.28 2.28
C VAL A 58 4.12 -5.28 3.37
N ALA A 59 3.70 -4.07 2.98
CA ALA A 59 3.23 -3.08 3.93
C ALA A 59 1.83 -3.48 4.39
N ALA A 60 1.61 -3.57 5.69
CA ALA A 60 0.30 -3.86 6.24
C ALA A 60 -0.26 -2.55 6.84
N ILE A 61 -1.44 -2.16 6.40
CA ILE A 61 -2.07 -0.91 6.80
C ILE A 61 -3.38 -1.22 7.51
N ASP A 62 -3.53 -0.71 8.73
CA ASP A 62 -4.78 -0.87 9.46
C ASP A 62 -5.83 0.07 8.89
N VAL A 63 -7.00 -0.47 8.59
CA VAL A 63 -8.14 0.31 8.09
C VAL A 63 -9.39 -0.06 8.88
N ASP A 64 -10.37 0.83 8.87
CA ASP A 64 -11.62 0.61 9.62
C ASP A 64 -12.61 -0.30 8.88
N ASP A 65 -12.60 -0.27 7.55
CA ASP A 65 -13.54 -1.04 6.74
C ASP A 65 -12.90 -1.47 5.43
N VAL A 66 -12.40 -2.70 5.41
CA VAL A 66 -11.73 -3.27 4.25
C VAL A 66 -12.66 -3.39 3.05
N LYS A 67 -13.95 -3.72 3.27
CA LYS A 67 -14.89 -3.85 2.16
C LYS A 67 -15.15 -2.52 1.47
N ALA A 68 -15.28 -1.44 2.24
CA ALA A 68 -15.45 -0.11 1.68
C ALA A 68 -14.20 0.32 0.90
N GLU A 69 -13.01 0.00 1.44
CA GLU A 69 -11.76 0.28 0.74
C GLU A 69 -11.69 -0.47 -0.58
N ALA A 70 -12.09 -1.75 -0.60
CA ALA A 70 -12.10 -2.56 -1.82
C ALA A 70 -13.03 -1.97 -2.88
N GLU A 71 -14.23 -1.56 -2.49
CA GLU A 71 -15.19 -0.94 -3.42
C GLU A 71 -14.65 0.35 -4.00
N ARG A 72 -14.08 1.20 -3.15
CA ARG A 72 -13.50 2.47 -3.60
C ARG A 72 -12.35 2.25 -4.57
N LEU A 73 -11.44 1.35 -4.22
CA LEU A 73 -10.26 1.10 -5.05
C LEU A 73 -10.63 0.45 -6.38
N ARG A 74 -11.60 -0.46 -6.40
CA ARG A 74 -12.08 -1.04 -7.65
C ARG A 74 -12.72 0.01 -8.54
N ALA A 75 -13.49 0.93 -7.95
CA ALA A 75 -14.09 2.04 -8.71
C ALA A 75 -13.04 2.96 -9.32
N GLU A 76 -11.86 3.06 -8.70
CA GLU A 76 -10.74 3.84 -9.22
C GLU A 76 -9.80 3.02 -10.11
N ALA A 77 -10.21 1.82 -10.50
CA ALA A 77 -9.45 0.91 -11.37
C ALA A 77 -8.12 0.45 -10.77
N VAL A 78 -8.04 0.40 -9.44
CA VAL A 78 -6.87 -0.15 -8.75
C VAL A 78 -7.01 -1.67 -8.72
N ASN A 79 -5.92 -2.37 -8.99
CA ASN A 79 -5.90 -3.83 -8.93
C ASN A 79 -5.90 -4.29 -7.47
N VAL A 80 -6.96 -4.99 -7.08
CA VAL A 80 -7.09 -5.54 -5.73
C VAL A 80 -7.49 -7.00 -5.80
N GLY A 81 -7.13 -7.74 -4.75
CA GLY A 81 -7.54 -9.13 -4.62
C GLY A 81 -8.95 -9.26 -4.05
N THR A 82 -9.23 -10.41 -3.50
CA THR A 82 -10.51 -10.71 -2.84
C THR A 82 -10.37 -10.43 -1.35
N VAL A 83 -11.41 -9.85 -0.75
CA VAL A 83 -11.44 -9.68 0.71
C VAL A 83 -11.52 -11.07 1.36
N LEU A 84 -10.56 -11.36 2.22
CA LEU A 84 -10.49 -12.62 2.96
C LEU A 84 -10.77 -12.36 4.44
N GLU A 85 -11.58 -13.21 5.03
CA GLU A 85 -11.83 -13.17 6.47
C GLU A 85 -11.16 -14.37 7.11
N LEU A 86 -10.28 -14.09 8.07
CA LEU A 86 -9.47 -15.13 8.72
C LEU A 86 -9.92 -15.30 10.15
N HIS A 87 -10.40 -16.51 10.48
CA HIS A 87 -10.76 -16.90 11.83
C HIS A 87 -11.77 -15.98 12.52
N GLU A 88 -12.58 -15.25 11.74
CA GLU A 88 -13.52 -14.27 12.27
C GLU A 88 -12.83 -13.15 13.07
N GLU A 89 -11.51 -13.05 12.97
CA GLU A 89 -10.71 -12.07 13.71
C GLU A 89 -10.26 -10.89 12.88
N VAL A 90 -9.94 -11.13 11.61
CA VAL A 90 -9.45 -10.07 10.72
C VAL A 90 -10.01 -10.25 9.31
N ARG A 91 -10.12 -9.13 8.60
CA ARG A 91 -10.34 -9.12 7.17
C ARG A 91 -9.11 -8.50 6.52
N VAL A 92 -8.66 -9.10 5.44
CA VAL A 92 -7.47 -8.62 4.72
C VAL A 92 -7.78 -8.46 3.25
N LEU A 93 -7.10 -7.51 2.62
CA LEU A 93 -7.23 -7.24 1.20
C LEU A 93 -5.85 -6.94 0.63
N ASP A 94 -5.46 -7.67 -0.39
CA ASP A 94 -4.25 -7.35 -1.13
C ASP A 94 -4.56 -6.25 -2.14
N VAL A 95 -3.71 -5.24 -2.17
CA VAL A 95 -3.77 -4.14 -3.13
C VAL A 95 -2.44 -4.13 -3.88
N PHE A 96 -2.49 -3.95 -5.19
CA PHE A 96 -1.29 -3.96 -6.01
C PHE A 96 -1.06 -2.58 -6.60
N ASP A 97 0.18 -2.09 -6.49
CA ASP A 97 0.52 -0.84 -7.15
C ASP A 97 0.73 -1.07 -8.65
N PRO A 98 0.97 -0.01 -9.47
CA PRO A 98 1.13 -0.19 -10.91
C PRO A 98 2.28 -1.10 -11.33
N ASP A 99 3.25 -1.31 -10.46
CA ASP A 99 4.39 -2.20 -10.70
C ASP A 99 4.18 -3.62 -10.16
N GLY A 100 3.03 -3.89 -9.57
CA GLY A 100 2.72 -5.20 -9.00
C GLY A 100 3.22 -5.40 -7.57
N ASN A 101 3.70 -4.35 -6.91
CA ASN A 101 4.08 -4.46 -5.51
C ASN A 101 2.82 -4.62 -4.64
N ARG A 102 2.88 -5.54 -3.68
CA ARG A 102 1.73 -5.88 -2.85
C ARG A 102 1.69 -5.06 -1.56
N ILE A 103 0.54 -4.47 -1.30
CA ILE A 103 0.20 -3.82 -0.04
C ILE A 103 -0.98 -4.58 0.54
N GLN A 104 -1.04 -4.73 1.85
CA GLN A 104 -2.16 -5.42 2.48
C GLN A 104 -2.92 -4.47 3.40
N LEU A 105 -4.23 -4.38 3.21
CA LEU A 105 -5.11 -3.64 4.10
C LEU A 105 -5.70 -4.62 5.12
N VAL A 106 -5.69 -4.25 6.38
CA VAL A 106 -6.10 -5.14 7.47
C VAL A 106 -7.14 -4.45 8.34
N GLN A 107 -8.26 -5.13 8.55
CA GLN A 107 -9.31 -4.68 9.45
C GLN A 107 -9.46 -5.69 10.59
N GLU A 108 -9.32 -5.23 11.82
CA GLU A 108 -9.58 -6.07 12.97
C GLU A 108 -11.08 -6.13 13.23
N LEU A 109 -11.62 -7.34 13.40
CA LEU A 109 -13.03 -7.57 13.62
C LEU A 109 -13.38 -7.76 15.08
N THR A 110 -12.39 -8.18 15.88
CA THR A 110 -12.63 -8.39 17.31
C THR A 110 -12.46 -7.09 18.05
N THR A 111 -13.47 -6.73 18.82
CA THR A 111 -13.35 -5.64 19.77
C THR A 111 -13.14 -6.27 21.13
N ALA A 112 -12.04 -5.90 21.72
CA ALA A 112 -11.74 -6.36 23.06
C ALA A 112 -12.72 -5.74 24.07
#